data_6519eb7790131649b6a05e55a5cd8774
#
_entry.id   6519eb7790131649b6a05e55a5cd8774
#
_cell.length_a   1.000
_cell.length_b   1.000
_cell.length_c   1.000
_cell.angle_alpha   90.00
_cell.angle_beta   90.00
_cell.angle_gamma   90.00
#
_symmetry.space_group_name_H-M   'P 1'
#
loop_
_entity.id
_entity.type
_entity.pdbx_description
1 polymer ?
#
loop_
_entity_poly.entity_id
_entity_poly.type
_entity_poly.pdbx_seq_one_letter_code
_entity_poly.pdbx_strand_id
1 'polypeptide(L)'
;MGRGAIATKHPLYVGNLGMHGAYACNMAVGECDLLFSIGTRFNDRITGKLHSFAPHAQIVHIDIDTAAISKNVQVDVPIVADAKEAILRMLEYVTECDTKKWLDEVEQWKGEHPMQMKKKPIMTPQDVIDTINRVFDEAIVVTDVGQHQMFTAQFIELNACYGKKIP
;
A
#
# COMPACT_ATOMS: atom_id res chain seq x y z
N MET A 1 2.61 -5.19 6.39
CA MET A 1 3.83 -5.99 6.18
C MET A 1 4.16 -6.22 4.69
N GLY A 2 3.34 -5.82 3.74
CA GLY A 2 3.62 -5.94 2.31
C GLY A 2 4.50 -4.83 1.70
N ARG A 3 5.08 -3.93 2.51
CA ARG A 3 5.97 -2.89 1.98
C ARG A 3 7.22 -3.52 1.37
N GLY A 4 7.62 -3.02 0.20
CA GLY A 4 8.72 -3.58 -0.57
C GLY A 4 8.32 -4.72 -1.52
N ALA A 5 7.08 -5.20 -1.49
CA ALA A 5 6.58 -6.12 -2.52
C ALA A 5 6.57 -5.46 -3.91
N ILE A 6 6.30 -4.14 -3.93
CA ILE A 6 6.43 -3.29 -5.12
C ILE A 6 7.38 -2.15 -4.76
N ALA A 7 8.31 -1.82 -5.66
CA ALA A 7 9.23 -0.71 -5.47
C ALA A 7 8.45 0.61 -5.33
N THR A 8 8.87 1.49 -4.41
CA THR A 8 8.18 2.77 -4.19
C THR A 8 8.26 3.72 -5.40
N LYS A 9 9.24 3.52 -6.28
CA LYS A 9 9.38 4.24 -7.56
C LYS A 9 8.67 3.57 -8.74
N HIS A 10 7.96 2.46 -8.50
CA HIS A 10 7.21 1.80 -9.56
C HIS A 10 6.01 2.66 -9.99
N PRO A 11 5.72 2.81 -11.29
CA PRO A 11 4.63 3.66 -11.78
C PRO A 11 3.26 3.33 -11.17
N LEU A 12 3.01 2.07 -10.84
CA LEU A 12 1.75 1.63 -10.22
C LEU A 12 1.76 1.70 -8.69
N TYR A 13 2.83 2.22 -8.07
CA TYR A 13 2.86 2.39 -6.62
C TYR A 13 2.12 3.68 -6.22
N VAL A 14 1.02 3.54 -5.49
CA VAL A 14 0.21 4.69 -5.07
C VAL A 14 0.63 5.23 -3.70
N GLY A 15 1.04 4.36 -2.79
CA GLY A 15 1.46 4.76 -1.44
C GLY A 15 0.93 3.85 -0.34
N ASN A 16 0.93 4.36 0.87
CA ASN A 16 0.33 3.69 2.02
C ASN A 16 -1.14 4.09 2.16
N LEU A 17 -1.96 3.12 2.52
CA LEU A 17 -3.38 3.30 2.83
C LEU A 17 -3.59 3.58 4.34
N GLY A 18 -4.66 4.27 4.66
CA GLY A 18 -5.17 4.44 6.02
C GLY A 18 -4.86 5.79 6.65
N MET A 19 -4.94 5.87 7.98
CA MET A 19 -4.84 7.11 8.77
C MET A 19 -3.55 7.89 8.54
N HIS A 20 -2.44 7.18 8.31
CA HIS A 20 -1.13 7.75 8.02
C HIS A 20 -0.73 7.59 6.55
N GLY A 21 -1.70 7.26 5.71
CA GLY A 21 -1.51 7.01 4.28
C GLY A 21 -1.52 8.27 3.44
N ALA A 22 -1.18 8.10 2.16
CA ALA A 22 -1.26 9.16 1.16
C ALA A 22 -2.73 9.47 0.82
N TYR A 23 -3.02 10.75 0.55
CA TYR A 23 -4.35 11.18 0.11
C TYR A 23 -4.79 10.37 -1.12
N ALA A 24 -3.96 10.29 -2.16
CA ALA A 24 -4.26 9.55 -3.38
C ALA A 24 -4.59 8.07 -3.11
N CYS A 25 -3.90 7.42 -2.16
CA CYS A 25 -4.16 6.02 -1.83
C CYS A 25 -5.53 5.85 -1.13
N ASN A 26 -5.89 6.77 -0.24
CA ASN A 26 -7.20 6.75 0.42
C ASN A 26 -8.33 7.05 -0.58
N MET A 27 -8.14 8.00 -1.51
CA MET A 27 -9.10 8.28 -2.57
C MET A 27 -9.24 7.09 -3.51
N ALA A 28 -8.13 6.48 -3.92
CA ALA A 28 -8.17 5.31 -4.80
C ALA A 28 -8.97 4.14 -4.20
N VAL A 29 -8.90 3.94 -2.88
CA VAL A 29 -9.72 2.91 -2.22
C VAL A 29 -11.18 3.37 -2.07
N GLY A 30 -11.42 4.66 -1.88
CA GLY A 30 -12.78 5.21 -1.80
C GLY A 30 -13.58 5.11 -3.09
N GLU A 31 -12.89 5.25 -4.23
CA GLU A 31 -13.51 5.39 -5.55
C GLU A 31 -13.38 4.13 -6.44
N CYS A 32 -12.60 3.13 -6.01
CA CYS A 32 -12.41 1.91 -6.81
C CYS A 32 -13.70 1.07 -6.91
N ASP A 33 -13.86 0.39 -8.01
CA ASP A 33 -14.90 -0.61 -8.28
C ASP A 33 -14.48 -2.03 -7.85
N LEU A 34 -13.16 -2.28 -7.79
CA LEU A 34 -12.56 -3.54 -7.35
C LEU A 34 -11.42 -3.27 -6.36
N LEU A 35 -11.54 -3.82 -5.16
CA LEU A 35 -10.48 -3.83 -4.16
C LEU A 35 -9.90 -5.25 -4.04
N PHE A 36 -8.72 -5.43 -4.60
CA PHE A 36 -8.00 -6.69 -4.52
C PHE A 36 -6.99 -6.66 -3.38
N SER A 37 -7.21 -7.43 -2.34
CA SER A 37 -6.37 -7.40 -1.14
C SER A 37 -5.72 -8.75 -0.85
N ILE A 38 -4.45 -8.69 -0.45
CA ILE A 38 -3.62 -9.87 -0.16
C ILE A 38 -3.00 -9.70 1.22
N GLY A 39 -3.31 -10.63 2.15
CA GLY A 39 -2.75 -10.66 3.50
C GLY A 39 -3.11 -9.45 4.36
N THR A 40 -4.25 -8.83 4.12
CA THR A 40 -4.69 -7.60 4.79
C THR A 40 -5.68 -7.91 5.89
N ARG A 41 -5.41 -7.48 7.12
CA ARG A 41 -6.34 -7.69 8.24
C ARG A 41 -7.46 -6.66 8.34
N PHE A 42 -7.49 -5.65 7.49
CA PHE A 42 -8.47 -4.56 7.50
C PHE A 42 -8.71 -3.99 8.90
N ASN A 43 -7.62 -3.61 9.59
CA ASN A 43 -7.72 -3.03 10.91
C ASN A 43 -8.23 -1.57 10.83
N ASP A 44 -8.65 -1.03 11.98
CA ASP A 44 -9.21 0.32 12.13
C ASP A 44 -8.29 1.44 11.63
N ARG A 45 -6.97 1.25 11.67
CA ARG A 45 -5.98 2.22 11.18
C ARG A 45 -5.98 2.32 9.65
N ILE A 46 -6.43 1.27 8.97
CA ILE A 46 -6.56 1.20 7.51
C ILE A 46 -7.97 1.59 7.09
N THR A 47 -8.99 1.01 7.71
CA THR A 47 -10.38 1.15 7.25
C THR A 47 -11.03 2.44 7.73
N GLY A 48 -10.63 2.96 8.89
CA GLY A 48 -11.37 4.03 9.54
C GLY A 48 -12.83 3.60 9.81
N LYS A 49 -13.79 4.36 9.31
CA LYS A 49 -15.22 4.03 9.41
C LYS A 49 -15.58 2.93 8.42
N LEU A 50 -15.88 1.73 8.90
CA LEU A 50 -16.13 0.55 8.07
C LEU A 50 -17.20 0.76 6.98
N HIS A 51 -18.30 1.45 7.29
CA HIS A 51 -19.38 1.70 6.33
C HIS A 51 -19.00 2.64 5.17
N SER A 52 -17.88 3.34 5.30
CA SER A 52 -17.36 4.26 4.28
C SER A 52 -16.08 3.73 3.61
N PHE A 53 -15.64 2.52 3.97
CA PHE A 53 -14.45 1.91 3.42
C PHE A 53 -14.79 1.18 2.12
N ALA A 54 -14.18 1.61 1.02
CA ALA A 54 -14.40 1.05 -0.32
C ALA A 54 -15.89 0.82 -0.66
N PRO A 55 -16.75 1.86 -0.54
CA PRO A 55 -18.21 1.68 -0.52
C PRO A 55 -18.79 1.21 -1.86
N HIS A 56 -18.03 1.33 -2.94
CA HIS A 56 -18.45 0.97 -4.30
C HIS A 56 -17.73 -0.27 -4.84
N ALA A 57 -16.74 -0.78 -4.08
CA ALA A 57 -15.88 -1.85 -4.56
C ALA A 57 -16.46 -3.24 -4.30
N GLN A 58 -16.28 -4.14 -5.26
CA GLN A 58 -16.24 -5.57 -4.98
C GLN A 58 -14.90 -5.90 -4.31
N ILE A 59 -14.93 -6.64 -3.21
CA ILE A 59 -13.74 -6.93 -2.42
C ILE A 59 -13.32 -8.38 -2.62
N VAL A 60 -12.15 -8.57 -3.25
CA VAL A 60 -11.45 -9.85 -3.32
C VAL A 60 -10.40 -9.90 -2.22
N HIS A 61 -10.40 -10.93 -1.39
CA HIS A 61 -9.46 -11.06 -0.30
C HIS A 61 -8.77 -12.42 -0.30
N ILE A 62 -7.47 -12.38 -0.48
CA ILE A 62 -6.59 -13.55 -0.35
C ILE A 62 -5.93 -13.51 1.02
N ASP A 63 -6.14 -14.52 1.83
CA ASP A 63 -5.42 -14.71 3.09
C ASP A 63 -5.26 -16.19 3.37
N ILE A 64 -4.16 -16.57 4.03
CA ILE A 64 -3.93 -17.94 4.46
C ILE A 64 -4.71 -18.26 5.74
N ASP A 65 -5.05 -17.23 6.53
CA ASP A 65 -5.82 -17.36 7.77
C ASP A 65 -7.31 -17.18 7.48
N THR A 66 -8.06 -18.28 7.56
CA THR A 66 -9.53 -18.26 7.39
C THR A 66 -10.23 -17.30 8.35
N ALA A 67 -9.67 -17.10 9.56
CA ALA A 67 -10.23 -16.20 10.55
C ALA A 67 -10.04 -14.70 10.22
N ALA A 68 -9.19 -14.36 9.26
CA ALA A 68 -9.00 -13.00 8.76
C ALA A 68 -10.07 -12.61 7.73
N ILE A 69 -10.60 -13.60 7.00
CA ILE A 69 -11.58 -13.37 5.93
C ILE A 69 -12.92 -12.89 6.52
N SER A 70 -13.44 -11.79 5.96
CA SER A 70 -14.71 -11.15 6.38
C SER A 70 -14.80 -10.78 7.87
N LYS A 71 -13.68 -10.73 8.58
CA LYS A 71 -13.65 -10.40 10.00
C LYS A 71 -14.08 -8.94 10.29
N ASN A 72 -13.52 -8.01 9.55
CA ASN A 72 -13.72 -6.58 9.77
C ASN A 72 -14.46 -5.92 8.58
N VAL A 73 -14.18 -6.36 7.37
CA VAL A 73 -14.79 -5.88 6.14
C VAL A 73 -15.47 -7.07 5.46
N GLN A 74 -16.71 -6.90 5.02
CA GLN A 74 -17.40 -7.93 4.25
C GLN A 74 -16.67 -8.16 2.92
N VAL A 75 -16.37 -9.41 2.60
CA VAL A 75 -15.63 -9.80 1.40
C VAL A 75 -16.60 -10.49 0.42
N ASP A 76 -16.57 -10.06 -0.85
CA ASP A 76 -17.39 -10.64 -1.90
C ASP A 76 -16.78 -11.94 -2.43
N VAL A 77 -15.47 -11.95 -2.64
CA VAL A 77 -14.74 -13.13 -3.13
C VAL A 77 -13.62 -13.52 -2.16
N PRO A 78 -13.87 -14.46 -1.25
CA PRO A 78 -12.85 -14.97 -0.34
C PRO A 78 -11.97 -16.04 -1.04
N ILE A 79 -10.66 -15.93 -0.86
CA ILE A 79 -9.69 -16.90 -1.36
C ILE A 79 -8.76 -17.29 -0.20
N VAL A 80 -8.93 -18.50 0.31
CA VAL A 80 -8.08 -19.06 1.37
C VAL A 80 -6.92 -19.80 0.72
N ALA A 81 -5.77 -19.13 0.63
CA ALA A 81 -4.59 -19.70 -0.02
C ALA A 81 -3.31 -18.95 0.38
N ASP A 82 -2.16 -19.59 0.14
CA ASP A 82 -0.89 -18.87 0.08
C ASP A 82 -0.92 -17.83 -1.04
N ALA A 83 -0.41 -16.62 -0.75
CA ALA A 83 -0.45 -15.51 -1.70
C ALA A 83 0.26 -15.81 -3.02
N LYS A 84 1.42 -16.48 -2.98
CA LYS A 84 2.18 -16.84 -4.18
C LYS A 84 1.43 -17.84 -5.03
N GLU A 85 0.87 -18.89 -4.42
CA GLU A 85 0.10 -19.92 -5.13
C GLU A 85 -1.15 -19.32 -5.77
N ALA A 86 -1.87 -18.46 -5.05
CA ALA A 86 -3.05 -17.77 -5.59
C ALA A 86 -2.68 -16.90 -6.79
N ILE A 87 -1.65 -16.05 -6.66
CA ILE A 87 -1.20 -15.17 -7.75
C ILE A 87 -0.79 -15.98 -8.98
N LEU A 88 0.02 -17.04 -8.81
CA LEU A 88 0.48 -17.86 -9.93
C LEU A 88 -0.68 -18.47 -10.69
N ARG A 89 -1.71 -18.98 -10.01
CA ARG A 89 -2.91 -19.52 -10.67
C ARG A 89 -3.75 -18.44 -11.35
N MET A 90 -3.85 -17.26 -10.75
CA MET A 90 -4.62 -16.16 -11.33
C MET A 90 -3.96 -15.61 -12.60
N LEU A 91 -2.64 -15.65 -12.72
CA LEU A 91 -1.92 -15.20 -13.91
C LEU A 91 -2.30 -15.99 -15.18
N GLU A 92 -2.84 -17.18 -15.04
CA GLU A 92 -3.33 -17.98 -16.17
C GLU A 92 -4.63 -17.42 -16.80
N TYR A 93 -5.37 -16.58 -16.05
CA TYR A 93 -6.70 -16.09 -16.41
C TYR A 93 -6.77 -14.58 -16.61
N VAL A 94 -5.82 -13.82 -16.06
CA VAL A 94 -5.83 -12.37 -16.18
C VAL A 94 -5.25 -11.92 -17.51
N THR A 95 -5.88 -10.91 -18.09
CA THR A 95 -5.40 -10.22 -19.29
C THR A 95 -5.11 -8.77 -18.94
N GLU A 96 -4.24 -8.14 -19.70
CA GLU A 96 -3.97 -6.71 -19.54
C GLU A 96 -5.24 -5.89 -19.82
N CYS A 97 -5.54 -4.96 -18.92
CA CYS A 97 -6.68 -4.06 -19.04
C CYS A 97 -6.20 -2.63 -19.28
N ASP A 98 -6.99 -1.84 -20.01
CA ASP A 98 -6.74 -0.40 -20.13
C ASP A 98 -7.14 0.31 -18.83
N THR A 99 -6.13 0.63 -18.03
CA THR A 99 -6.30 1.35 -16.77
C THR A 99 -5.85 2.82 -16.86
N LYS A 100 -5.61 3.33 -18.07
CA LYS A 100 -5.02 4.66 -18.26
C LYS A 100 -5.79 5.76 -17.56
N LYS A 101 -7.11 5.82 -17.74
CA LYS A 101 -7.95 6.85 -17.09
C LYS A 101 -7.85 6.82 -15.57
N TRP A 102 -7.84 5.62 -14.99
CA TRP A 102 -7.70 5.42 -13.56
C TRP A 102 -6.33 5.88 -13.05
N LEU A 103 -5.27 5.56 -13.77
CA LEU A 103 -3.93 5.99 -13.42
C LEU A 103 -3.76 7.52 -13.56
N ASP A 104 -4.33 8.13 -14.59
CA ASP A 104 -4.32 9.59 -14.77
C ASP A 104 -5.01 10.29 -13.57
N GLU A 105 -6.12 9.76 -13.07
CA GLU A 105 -6.84 10.27 -11.91
C GLU A 105 -6.03 10.12 -10.62
N VAL A 106 -5.42 8.96 -10.40
CA VAL A 106 -4.54 8.72 -9.25
C VAL A 106 -3.34 9.68 -9.26
N GLU A 107 -2.73 9.91 -10.43
CA GLU A 107 -1.62 10.86 -10.57
C GLU A 107 -2.07 12.31 -10.34
N GLN A 108 -3.29 12.69 -10.74
CA GLN A 108 -3.87 13.98 -10.39
C GLN A 108 -3.96 14.16 -8.87
N TRP A 109 -4.51 13.18 -8.14
CA TRP A 109 -4.59 13.25 -6.67
C TRP A 109 -3.21 13.33 -6.00
N LYS A 110 -2.20 12.64 -6.53
CA LYS A 110 -0.82 12.75 -6.04
C LYS A 110 -0.25 14.16 -6.25
N GLY A 111 -0.55 14.78 -7.39
CA GLY A 111 -0.11 16.14 -7.71
C GLY A 111 -0.79 17.20 -6.86
N GLU A 112 -2.09 17.09 -6.63
CA GLU A 112 -2.89 18.03 -5.84
C GLU A 112 -2.61 17.92 -4.33
N HIS A 113 -2.34 16.70 -3.85
CA HIS A 113 -2.14 16.41 -2.44
C HIS A 113 -0.87 15.57 -2.20
N PRO A 114 0.31 16.12 -2.51
CA PRO A 114 1.56 15.39 -2.33
C PRO A 114 1.82 15.10 -0.86
N MET A 115 2.32 13.89 -0.58
CA MET A 115 2.78 13.51 0.76
C MET A 115 4.11 14.21 1.05
N GLN A 116 4.04 15.43 1.56
CA GLN A 116 5.20 16.26 1.88
C GLN A 116 5.01 17.02 3.19
N MET A 117 6.06 17.06 3.99
CA MET A 117 6.11 17.97 5.14
C MET A 117 6.41 19.41 4.67
N LYS A 118 5.75 20.38 5.31
CA LYS A 118 6.08 21.79 5.04
C LYS A 118 7.53 22.06 5.45
N LYS A 119 8.31 22.65 4.54
CA LYS A 119 9.67 23.09 4.83
C LYS A 119 9.67 24.06 6.01
N LYS A 120 10.56 23.82 6.97
CA LYS A 120 10.78 24.65 8.14
C LYS A 120 12.28 24.97 8.28
N PRO A 121 12.66 26.03 9.01
CA PRO A 121 14.08 26.33 9.29
C PRO A 121 14.82 25.25 10.10
N ILE A 122 14.08 24.31 10.68
CA ILE A 122 14.59 23.20 11.48
C ILE A 122 14.45 21.90 10.70
N MET A 123 15.34 20.94 10.97
CA MET A 123 15.30 19.59 10.39
C MET A 123 13.97 18.91 10.69
N THR A 124 13.31 18.42 9.66
CA THR A 124 12.07 17.66 9.77
C THR A 124 12.35 16.15 9.73
N PRO A 125 11.43 15.30 10.22
CA PRO A 125 11.54 13.85 10.05
C PRO A 125 11.71 13.42 8.59
N GLN A 126 11.07 14.12 7.66
CA GLN A 126 11.23 13.85 6.22
C GLN A 126 12.68 14.10 5.79
N ASP A 127 13.32 15.21 6.19
CA ASP A 127 14.71 15.52 5.82
C ASP A 127 15.68 14.42 6.27
N VAL A 128 15.42 13.82 7.45
CA VAL A 128 16.22 12.68 7.94
C VAL A 128 16.05 11.47 7.04
N ILE A 129 14.81 11.11 6.71
CA ILE A 129 14.52 9.92 5.89
C ILE A 129 15.00 10.13 4.45
N ASP A 130 14.82 11.32 3.88
CA ASP A 130 15.34 11.65 2.55
C ASP A 130 16.87 11.56 2.51
N THR A 131 17.54 11.87 3.63
CA THR A 131 18.99 11.68 3.75
C THR A 131 19.36 10.19 3.78
N ILE A 132 18.59 9.37 4.51
CA ILE A 132 18.76 7.91 4.53
C ILE A 132 18.58 7.34 3.13
N ASN A 133 17.53 7.73 2.41
CA ASN A 133 17.26 7.29 1.04
C ASN A 133 18.43 7.62 0.09
N ARG A 134 19.07 8.77 0.28
CA ARG A 134 20.19 9.21 -0.56
C ARG A 134 21.51 8.50 -0.24
N VAL A 135 21.72 8.13 1.02
CA VAL A 135 23.00 7.55 1.49
C VAL A 135 23.00 6.02 1.35
N PHE A 136 21.85 5.38 1.46
CA PHE A 136 21.74 3.92 1.46
C PHE A 136 20.88 3.43 0.29
N ASP A 137 21.50 2.88 -0.74
CA ASP A 137 20.78 2.30 -1.90
C ASP A 137 20.15 0.95 -1.59
N GLU A 138 20.79 0.14 -0.74
CA GLU A 138 20.30 -1.18 -0.33
C GLU A 138 20.40 -1.30 1.19
N ALA A 139 19.29 -1.20 1.88
CA ALA A 139 19.26 -1.35 3.32
C ALA A 139 18.03 -2.14 3.78
N ILE A 140 18.21 -2.94 4.82
CA ILE A 140 17.09 -3.49 5.61
C ILE A 140 16.77 -2.45 6.68
N VAL A 141 15.59 -1.83 6.57
CA VAL A 141 15.16 -0.79 7.49
C VAL A 141 14.30 -1.40 8.59
N VAL A 142 14.78 -1.34 9.81
CA VAL A 142 14.07 -1.79 11.01
C VAL A 142 13.77 -0.58 11.88
N THR A 143 12.52 -0.46 12.33
CA THR A 143 12.08 0.61 13.22
C THR A 143 11.46 0.02 14.47
N ASP A 144 11.61 0.71 15.59
CA ASP A 144 10.77 0.49 16.75
C ASP A 144 9.43 1.22 16.61
N VAL A 145 8.51 1.07 17.55
CA VAL A 145 7.17 1.68 17.51
C VAL A 145 7.24 3.14 17.98
N GLY A 146 6.65 4.03 17.18
CA GLY A 146 6.58 5.47 17.50
C GLY A 146 6.37 6.33 16.25
N GLN A 147 6.47 7.64 16.41
CA GLN A 147 6.30 8.58 15.29
C GLN A 147 7.32 8.34 14.17
N HIS A 148 8.55 7.98 14.51
CA HIS A 148 9.59 7.66 13.53
C HIS A 148 9.21 6.49 12.63
N GLN A 149 8.50 5.48 13.14
CA GLN A 149 7.96 4.38 12.33
C GLN A 149 6.98 4.90 11.28
N MET A 150 6.08 5.80 11.67
CA MET A 150 5.10 6.39 10.76
C MET A 150 5.77 7.22 9.67
N PHE A 151 6.74 8.08 10.03
CA PHE A 151 7.49 8.87 9.07
C PHE A 151 8.36 8.00 8.16
N THR A 152 9.00 6.97 8.70
CA THR A 152 9.70 5.99 7.87
C THR A 152 8.75 5.30 6.89
N ALA A 153 7.59 4.88 7.35
CA ALA A 153 6.59 4.28 6.46
C ALA A 153 6.09 5.25 5.37
N GLN A 154 6.07 6.54 5.60
CA GLN A 154 5.62 7.55 4.64
C GLN A 154 6.69 7.88 3.60
N PHE A 155 7.96 8.03 4.01
CA PHE A 155 8.99 8.67 3.22
C PHE A 155 10.15 7.76 2.80
N ILE A 156 10.28 6.53 3.36
CA ILE A 156 11.36 5.62 2.96
C ILE A 156 11.11 5.09 1.54
N GLU A 157 12.13 5.16 0.71
CA GLU A 157 12.15 4.54 -0.62
C GLU A 157 12.63 3.09 -0.49
N LEU A 158 11.85 2.17 -1.01
CA LEU A 158 12.19 0.75 -1.02
C LEU A 158 12.30 0.26 -2.45
N ASN A 159 13.39 -0.42 -2.76
CA ASN A 159 13.50 -1.21 -3.98
C ASN A 159 12.71 -2.52 -3.78
N ALA A 160 12.03 -2.98 -4.83
CA ALA A 160 11.34 -4.26 -4.76
C ALA A 160 12.36 -5.38 -4.47
N CYS A 161 12.05 -6.24 -3.52
CA CYS A 161 12.87 -7.40 -3.19
C CYS A 161 12.72 -8.47 -4.29
N TYR A 162 13.22 -8.21 -5.50
CA TYR A 162 13.29 -9.22 -6.53
C TYR A 162 14.42 -10.20 -6.21
N GLY A 163 14.06 -11.39 -5.75
CA GLY A 163 14.90 -12.57 -5.85
C GLY A 163 16.14 -12.64 -4.97
N LYS A 164 16.44 -11.68 -4.10
CA LYS A 164 17.48 -11.88 -3.09
C LYS A 164 16.88 -12.70 -1.95
N LYS A 165 17.33 -13.94 -1.83
CA LYS A 165 17.10 -14.73 -0.61
C LYS A 165 17.66 -13.89 0.55
N ILE A 166 16.75 -13.48 1.43
CA ILE A 166 17.15 -12.99 2.76
C ILE A 166 17.75 -14.21 3.46
N PRO A 167 19.01 -14.16 3.93
CA PRO A 167 19.61 -15.27 4.64
C PRO A 167 18.89 -15.57 5.93
#